data_6c56b9bd7e881cb453d1111bb21a721c
#
_entry.id   6c56b9bd7e881cb453d1111bb21a721c
#
_cell.length_a   1.000
_cell.length_b   1.000
_cell.length_c   1.000
_cell.angle_alpha   90.00
_cell.angle_beta   90.00
_cell.angle_gamma   90.00
#
_symmetry.space_group_name_H-M   'P 1'
#
loop_
_entity.id
_entity.type
_entity.pdbx_description
1 polymer ?
#
loop_
_entity_poly.entity_id
_entity_poly.type
_entity_poly.pdbx_seq_one_letter_code
_entity_poly.pdbx_strand_id
1 'polypeptide(L)'
;MEWLNLQDNVNLLSLIGAALIILITLVVVGRMFAQMKVKKEAANLSEHSWDGIGEYENPVPVGWLVIFFLAIVWMLWYFLLGYPLNSYSQVGEYNEEVAAHNAKFAQKFANLSQDEKIAMGQNLFLVQCAPCHGITGDGINGKAQNLSEFWGTEEAIKDVVKNGTKGNSPMGVMSSAADLGLTSEEDINAVVAYVAERISALKKTKNPSQASYGELVFEDYCVACHQKDGTSRIDGGEPMAGDLTKYGSAAFTIDILNTGKNGFIGSMPKFDENILNDIQKEAVSEYVNSLRGQ
;
A
#
# COMPACT_ATOMS: atom_id res chain seq x y z
N MET A 1 19.59 -17.31 -0.46
CA MET A 1 19.96 -16.12 0.33
C MET A 1 19.15 -14.94 -0.19
N GLU A 2 17.81 -15.03 -0.01
CA GLU A 2 16.89 -13.98 -0.46
C GLU A 2 16.82 -12.78 0.49
N TRP A 3 17.34 -12.92 1.71
CA TRP A 3 17.33 -11.87 2.73
C TRP A 3 18.33 -10.73 2.48
N LEU A 4 19.29 -10.90 1.57
CA LEU A 4 20.28 -9.90 1.22
C LEU A 4 20.00 -9.36 -0.20
N ASN A 5 19.07 -8.41 -0.33
CA ASN A 5 18.82 -7.77 -1.61
C ASN A 5 19.93 -6.76 -1.94
N LEU A 6 20.96 -7.23 -2.67
CA LEU A 6 22.09 -6.41 -3.11
C LEU A 6 21.76 -5.47 -4.29
N GLN A 7 20.58 -5.61 -4.88
CA GLN A 7 20.12 -4.69 -5.93
C GLN A 7 19.56 -3.40 -5.33
N ASP A 8 19.24 -3.40 -4.04
CA ASP A 8 18.86 -2.21 -3.31
C ASP A 8 20.12 -1.41 -2.95
N ASN A 9 20.20 -0.18 -3.45
CA ASN A 9 21.32 0.72 -3.21
C ASN A 9 21.54 1.04 -1.71
N VAL A 10 20.48 1.06 -0.91
CA VAL A 10 20.56 1.31 0.54
C VAL A 10 21.26 0.13 1.23
N ASN A 11 20.86 -1.09 0.90
CA ASN A 11 21.49 -2.30 1.43
C ASN A 11 22.96 -2.41 1.00
N LEU A 12 23.26 -2.15 -0.26
CA LEU A 12 24.63 -2.18 -0.79
C LEU A 12 25.52 -1.14 -0.09
N LEU A 13 25.07 0.11 0.03
CA LEU A 13 25.83 1.18 0.73
C LEU A 13 26.02 0.88 2.21
N SER A 14 25.01 0.32 2.87
CA SER A 14 25.11 -0.10 4.27
C SER A 14 26.16 -1.20 4.48
N LEU A 15 26.23 -2.18 3.59
CA LEU A 15 27.24 -3.24 3.63
C LEU A 15 28.65 -2.70 3.38
N ILE A 16 28.81 -1.79 2.41
CA ILE A 16 30.12 -1.13 2.15
C ILE A 16 30.54 -0.32 3.38
N GLY A 17 29.63 0.46 3.97
CA GLY A 17 29.89 1.23 5.19
C GLY A 17 30.29 0.33 6.36
N ALA A 18 29.58 -0.77 6.58
CA ALA A 18 29.92 -1.75 7.62
C ALA A 18 31.31 -2.38 7.39
N ALA A 19 31.63 -2.77 6.16
CA ALA A 19 32.93 -3.32 5.81
C ALA A 19 34.08 -2.32 6.06
N LEU A 20 33.88 -1.04 5.71
CA LEU A 20 34.84 0.03 5.98
C LEU A 20 35.07 0.25 7.47
N ILE A 21 34.00 0.29 8.27
CA ILE A 21 34.09 0.43 9.72
C ILE A 21 34.87 -0.73 10.33
N ILE A 22 34.57 -1.97 9.92
CA ILE A 22 35.29 -3.17 10.38
C ILE A 22 36.78 -3.08 10.03
N LEU A 23 37.12 -2.72 8.78
CA LEU A 23 38.50 -2.60 8.34
C LEU A 23 39.28 -1.55 9.17
N ILE A 24 38.72 -0.36 9.33
CA ILE A 24 39.32 0.72 10.12
C ILE A 24 39.51 0.27 11.56
N THR A 25 38.53 -0.39 12.15
CA THR A 25 38.59 -0.89 13.51
C THR A 25 39.70 -1.93 13.68
N LEU A 26 39.80 -2.90 12.76
CA LEU A 26 40.88 -3.91 12.79
C LEU A 26 42.27 -3.28 12.68
N VAL A 27 42.42 -2.26 11.82
CA VAL A 27 43.71 -1.55 11.68
C VAL A 27 44.07 -0.80 12.97
N VAL A 28 43.11 -0.06 13.55
CA VAL A 28 43.32 0.71 14.79
C VAL A 28 43.66 -0.23 15.95
N VAL A 29 42.86 -1.28 16.16
CA VAL A 29 43.06 -2.27 17.21
C VAL A 29 44.39 -2.97 17.03
N GLY A 30 44.74 -3.38 15.79
CA GLY A 30 46.02 -4.00 15.48
C GLY A 30 47.23 -3.11 15.83
N ARG A 31 47.13 -1.80 15.51
CA ARG A 31 48.16 -0.82 15.89
C ARG A 31 48.29 -0.66 17.42
N MET A 32 47.14 -0.58 18.11
CA MET A 32 47.14 -0.48 19.58
C MET A 32 47.78 -1.70 20.24
N PHE A 33 47.48 -2.93 19.76
CA PHE A 33 48.13 -4.14 20.23
C PHE A 33 49.63 -4.16 19.95
N ALA A 34 50.07 -3.68 18.79
CA ALA A 34 51.49 -3.58 18.46
C ALA A 34 52.23 -2.63 19.41
N GLN A 35 51.64 -1.48 19.74
CA GLN A 35 52.20 -0.50 20.70
C GLN A 35 52.30 -1.05 22.13
N MET A 36 51.37 -1.91 22.54
CA MET A 36 51.42 -2.54 23.87
C MET A 36 52.58 -3.52 24.06
N LYS A 37 53.12 -4.11 22.98
CA LYS A 37 54.26 -5.02 23.06
C LYS A 37 55.60 -4.31 23.27
N VAL A 38 55.64 -2.98 23.14
CA VAL A 38 56.86 -2.22 23.35
C VAL A 38 57.06 -2.06 24.88
N LYS A 39 58.19 -2.58 25.40
CA LYS A 39 58.55 -2.45 26.81
C LYS A 39 58.70 -0.97 27.16
N LYS A 40 58.01 -0.51 28.20
CA LYS A 40 58.11 0.84 28.75
C LYS A 40 59.46 1.09 29.39
N GLU A 41 60.27 1.89 28.77
CA GLU A 41 61.16 2.80 29.49
C GLU A 41 60.39 4.05 29.70
N ALA A 42 60.51 4.65 30.89
CA ALA A 42 59.79 5.78 31.50
C ALA A 42 58.83 6.55 30.58
N ALA A 43 57.57 6.64 31.00
CA ALA A 43 56.55 7.36 30.24
C ALA A 43 57.01 8.76 29.83
N ASN A 44 57.20 8.97 28.52
CA ASN A 44 57.51 10.28 27.96
C ASN A 44 56.27 11.14 27.94
N LEU A 45 56.43 12.44 28.28
CA LEU A 45 55.40 13.40 28.03
C LEU A 45 55.23 13.62 26.54
N SER A 46 53.99 13.61 26.07
CA SER A 46 53.67 14.00 24.71
C SER A 46 54.11 15.43 24.41
N GLU A 47 54.53 15.70 23.18
CA GLU A 47 54.86 17.09 22.78
C GLU A 47 53.63 18.02 22.74
N HIS A 48 52.41 17.43 22.82
CA HIS A 48 51.17 18.18 22.84
C HIS A 48 50.73 18.48 24.29
N SER A 49 50.40 19.74 24.53
CA SER A 49 49.77 20.17 25.80
C SER A 49 48.46 20.89 25.53
N TRP A 50 47.44 20.59 26.34
CA TRP A 50 46.17 21.28 26.32
C TRP A 50 46.09 22.18 27.55
N ASP A 51 46.01 23.52 27.36
CA ASP A 51 45.97 24.52 28.43
C ASP A 51 47.11 24.37 29.44
N GLY A 52 48.30 23.97 29.00
CA GLY A 52 49.46 23.78 29.86
C GLY A 52 49.51 22.45 30.62
N ILE A 53 48.55 21.54 30.36
CA ILE A 53 48.54 20.18 30.92
C ILE A 53 49.16 19.25 29.88
N GLY A 54 50.27 18.62 30.23
CA GLY A 54 50.94 17.61 29.41
C GLY A 54 50.32 16.24 29.62
N GLU A 55 50.29 15.44 28.55
CA GLU A 55 49.82 14.05 28.58
C GLU A 55 51.01 13.08 28.59
N TYR A 56 50.87 12.00 29.34
CA TYR A 56 51.82 10.88 29.27
C TYR A 56 51.39 9.92 28.11
N GLU A 57 52.32 9.57 27.25
CA GLU A 57 52.12 8.53 26.26
C GLU A 57 52.00 7.14 26.91
N ASN A 58 50.82 6.91 27.49
CA ASN A 58 50.50 5.63 28.11
C ASN A 58 49.78 4.69 27.14
N PRO A 59 50.16 3.43 26.98
CA PRO A 59 49.35 2.48 26.25
C PRO A 59 48.04 2.21 26.98
N VAL A 60 47.00 1.96 26.21
CA VAL A 60 45.71 1.58 26.75
C VAL A 60 45.82 0.36 27.65
N PRO A 61 45.24 0.34 28.85
CA PRO A 61 45.25 -0.83 29.74
C PRO A 61 44.67 -2.07 29.02
N VAL A 62 45.34 -3.20 29.18
CA VAL A 62 44.98 -4.49 28.51
C VAL A 62 43.52 -4.85 28.73
N GLY A 63 43.00 -4.61 29.95
CA GLY A 63 41.59 -4.91 30.26
C GLY A 63 40.59 -4.16 29.37
N TRP A 64 40.83 -2.87 29.11
CA TRP A 64 40.01 -2.07 28.23
C TRP A 64 40.04 -2.59 26.78
N LEU A 65 41.22 -3.01 26.33
CA LEU A 65 41.39 -3.48 24.98
C LEU A 65 40.71 -4.85 24.76
N VAL A 66 40.73 -5.72 25.76
CA VAL A 66 40.00 -7.00 25.74
C VAL A 66 38.48 -6.75 25.72
N ILE A 67 37.95 -5.86 26.59
CA ILE A 67 36.53 -5.52 26.61
C ILE A 67 36.09 -4.93 25.28
N PHE A 68 36.87 -4.02 24.70
CA PHE A 68 36.57 -3.41 23.42
C PHE A 68 36.57 -4.44 22.27
N PHE A 69 37.53 -5.38 22.25
CA PHE A 69 37.55 -6.45 21.29
C PHE A 69 36.32 -7.38 21.41
N LEU A 70 35.97 -7.75 22.65
CA LEU A 70 34.78 -8.58 22.89
C LEU A 70 33.50 -7.83 22.48
N ALA A 71 33.41 -6.53 22.70
CA ALA A 71 32.29 -5.71 22.24
C ALA A 71 32.17 -5.69 20.71
N ILE A 72 33.31 -5.63 19.98
CA ILE A 72 33.31 -5.71 18.52
C ILE A 72 32.85 -7.09 18.04
N VAL A 73 33.38 -8.17 18.65
CA VAL A 73 32.95 -9.53 18.30
C VAL A 73 31.46 -9.71 18.57
N TRP A 74 30.97 -9.20 19.71
CA TRP A 74 29.55 -9.24 20.04
C TRP A 74 28.72 -8.39 19.05
N MET A 75 29.19 -7.21 18.66
CA MET A 75 28.54 -6.35 17.67
C MET A 75 28.42 -7.07 16.31
N LEU A 76 29.50 -7.70 15.85
CA LEU A 76 29.48 -8.49 14.60
C LEU A 76 28.49 -9.65 14.68
N TRP A 77 28.50 -10.39 15.79
CA TRP A 77 27.53 -11.46 16.01
C TRP A 77 26.11 -10.91 16.02
N TYR A 78 25.88 -9.79 16.74
CA TYR A 78 24.58 -9.14 16.83
C TYR A 78 24.06 -8.68 15.45
N PHE A 79 24.91 -8.06 14.65
CA PHE A 79 24.50 -7.58 13.32
C PHE A 79 24.31 -8.69 12.30
N LEU A 80 25.17 -9.71 12.30
CA LEU A 80 25.17 -10.75 11.27
C LEU A 80 24.23 -11.91 11.57
N LEU A 81 24.08 -12.29 12.83
CA LEU A 81 23.31 -13.44 13.27
C LEU A 81 22.12 -13.04 14.18
N GLY A 82 22.22 -11.89 14.79
CA GLY A 82 21.20 -11.32 15.62
C GLY A 82 20.25 -10.37 14.87
N TYR A 83 19.67 -9.44 15.61
CA TYR A 83 18.90 -8.35 15.04
C TYR A 83 19.85 -7.34 14.36
N PRO A 84 19.61 -6.82 13.13
CA PRO A 84 18.36 -6.88 12.37
C PRO A 84 18.30 -7.96 11.28
N LEU A 85 19.33 -8.78 11.06
CA LEU A 85 19.43 -9.63 9.88
C LEU A 85 18.72 -10.99 10.01
N ASN A 86 18.71 -11.62 11.17
CA ASN A 86 18.16 -12.97 11.29
C ASN A 86 17.72 -13.35 12.71
N SER A 87 17.47 -12.40 13.59
CA SER A 87 17.00 -12.72 14.92
C SER A 87 15.54 -12.33 15.11
N TYR A 88 15.00 -12.81 16.19
CA TYR A 88 13.71 -12.44 16.72
C TYR A 88 13.47 -10.93 16.64
N SER A 89 12.43 -10.58 15.95
CA SER A 89 11.94 -9.21 15.80
C SER A 89 10.46 -9.21 16.18
N GLN A 90 10.04 -8.29 17.04
CA GLN A 90 8.62 -8.12 17.38
C GLN A 90 7.76 -7.86 16.13
N VAL A 91 8.32 -7.18 15.12
CA VAL A 91 7.64 -6.98 13.83
C VAL A 91 7.53 -8.29 13.06
N GLY A 92 8.59 -9.11 13.07
CA GLY A 92 8.58 -10.43 12.43
C GLY A 92 7.57 -11.37 13.09
N GLU A 93 7.57 -11.44 14.43
CA GLU A 93 6.62 -12.24 15.20
C GLU A 93 5.18 -11.80 14.93
N TYR A 94 4.91 -10.49 14.96
CA TYR A 94 3.60 -9.96 14.61
C TYR A 94 3.14 -10.38 13.21
N ASN A 95 4.03 -10.31 12.23
CA ASN A 95 3.70 -10.72 10.86
C ASN A 95 3.41 -12.23 10.76
N GLU A 96 4.18 -13.07 11.49
CA GLU A 96 3.95 -14.51 11.56
C GLU A 96 2.62 -14.84 12.26
N GLU A 97 2.32 -14.16 13.37
CA GLU A 97 1.04 -14.32 14.08
C GLU A 97 -0.14 -13.88 13.21
N VAL A 98 -0.05 -12.76 12.52
CA VAL A 98 -1.08 -12.28 11.59
C VAL A 98 -1.27 -13.27 10.45
N ALA A 99 -0.19 -13.77 9.85
CA ALA A 99 -0.26 -14.78 8.79
C ALA A 99 -0.93 -16.09 9.29
N ALA A 100 -0.54 -16.57 10.48
CA ALA A 100 -1.14 -17.75 11.10
C ALA A 100 -2.62 -17.54 11.47
N HIS A 101 -2.97 -16.33 11.95
CA HIS A 101 -4.36 -15.96 12.24
C HIS A 101 -5.19 -15.94 10.95
N ASN A 102 -4.69 -15.28 9.90
CA ASN A 102 -5.37 -15.20 8.60
C ASN A 102 -5.56 -16.57 7.96
N ALA A 103 -4.59 -17.48 8.09
CA ALA A 103 -4.73 -18.84 7.61
C ALA A 103 -5.84 -19.61 8.34
N LYS A 104 -5.90 -19.51 9.67
CA LYS A 104 -6.99 -20.10 10.48
C LYS A 104 -8.34 -19.47 10.15
N PHE A 105 -8.36 -18.15 9.98
CA PHE A 105 -9.57 -17.42 9.61
C PHE A 105 -10.08 -17.88 8.23
N ALA A 106 -9.18 -17.96 7.24
CA ALA A 106 -9.52 -18.42 5.89
C ALA A 106 -10.10 -19.84 5.91
N GLN A 107 -9.47 -20.75 6.68
CA GLN A 107 -9.98 -22.12 6.81
C GLN A 107 -11.37 -22.17 7.46
N LYS A 108 -11.60 -21.39 8.53
CA LYS A 108 -12.87 -21.35 9.25
C LYS A 108 -14.01 -20.77 8.42
N PHE A 109 -13.73 -19.76 7.61
CA PHE A 109 -14.73 -18.98 6.88
C PHE A 109 -14.66 -19.18 5.35
N ALA A 110 -14.06 -20.31 4.90
CA ALA A 110 -13.91 -20.62 3.48
C ALA A 110 -15.26 -20.76 2.72
N ASN A 111 -16.31 -21.19 3.40
CA ASN A 111 -17.59 -21.56 2.78
C ASN A 111 -18.76 -20.78 3.40
N LEU A 112 -18.63 -19.45 3.47
CA LEU A 112 -19.73 -18.60 3.92
C LEU A 112 -20.84 -18.54 2.87
N SER A 113 -22.09 -18.70 3.32
CA SER A 113 -23.26 -18.34 2.54
C SER A 113 -23.31 -16.83 2.28
N GLN A 114 -24.14 -16.41 1.30
CA GLN A 114 -24.29 -14.99 1.00
C GLN A 114 -24.75 -14.16 2.20
N ASP A 115 -25.71 -14.67 2.96
CA ASP A 115 -26.23 -13.99 4.16
C ASP A 115 -25.17 -13.87 5.26
N GLU A 116 -24.34 -14.89 5.45
CA GLU A 116 -23.23 -14.85 6.39
C GLU A 116 -22.15 -13.87 5.97
N LYS A 117 -21.84 -13.77 4.65
CA LYS A 117 -20.92 -12.75 4.13
C LYS A 117 -21.45 -11.34 4.39
N ILE A 118 -22.74 -11.10 4.12
CA ILE A 118 -23.38 -9.80 4.38
C ILE A 118 -23.34 -9.47 5.88
N ALA A 119 -23.67 -10.42 6.75
CA ALA A 119 -23.64 -10.21 8.21
C ALA A 119 -22.21 -9.93 8.73
N MET A 120 -21.21 -10.67 8.24
CA MET A 120 -19.79 -10.40 8.55
C MET A 120 -19.39 -9.02 8.02
N GLY A 121 -19.74 -8.70 6.79
CA GLY A 121 -19.47 -7.44 6.15
C GLY A 121 -20.05 -6.25 6.88
N GLN A 122 -21.28 -6.37 7.38
CA GLN A 122 -21.94 -5.35 8.20
C GLN A 122 -21.12 -5.03 9.46
N ASN A 123 -20.70 -6.06 10.20
CA ASN A 123 -19.91 -5.86 11.41
C ASN A 123 -18.55 -5.18 11.11
N LEU A 124 -17.88 -5.61 10.05
CA LEU A 124 -16.63 -4.99 9.61
C LEU A 124 -16.83 -3.55 9.14
N PHE A 125 -17.91 -3.29 8.40
CA PHE A 125 -18.26 -1.96 7.92
C PHE A 125 -18.48 -0.98 9.08
N LEU A 126 -19.19 -1.39 10.11
CA LEU A 126 -19.45 -0.56 11.29
C LEU A 126 -18.15 -0.15 12.01
N VAL A 127 -17.14 -1.00 12.01
CA VAL A 127 -15.86 -0.73 12.69
C VAL A 127 -14.91 0.06 11.80
N GLN A 128 -14.75 -0.34 10.53
CA GLN A 128 -13.70 0.19 9.66
C GLN A 128 -14.16 1.31 8.72
N CYS A 129 -15.42 1.28 8.30
CA CYS A 129 -15.92 2.14 7.24
C CYS A 129 -16.88 3.23 7.73
N ALA A 130 -17.72 2.91 8.73
CA ALA A 130 -18.72 3.82 9.25
C ALA A 130 -18.18 5.16 9.80
N PRO A 131 -16.96 5.26 10.36
CA PRO A 131 -16.41 6.56 10.77
C PRO A 131 -16.34 7.61 9.67
N CYS A 132 -16.22 7.17 8.41
CA CYS A 132 -16.25 8.07 7.24
C CYS A 132 -17.53 7.97 6.44
N HIS A 133 -18.07 6.75 6.24
CA HIS A 133 -19.22 6.50 5.37
C HIS A 133 -20.58 6.55 6.09
N GLY A 134 -20.62 6.70 7.42
CA GLY A 134 -21.85 6.61 8.20
C GLY A 134 -22.28 5.16 8.45
N ILE A 135 -23.07 4.93 9.50
CA ILE A 135 -23.54 3.58 9.87
C ILE A 135 -24.49 2.98 8.83
N THR A 136 -25.16 3.82 8.07
CA THR A 136 -26.08 3.46 6.98
C THR A 136 -25.43 3.55 5.60
N GLY A 137 -24.15 3.96 5.51
CA GLY A 137 -23.47 4.18 4.24
C GLY A 137 -23.89 5.46 3.52
N ASP A 138 -24.55 6.41 4.21
CA ASP A 138 -25.07 7.66 3.64
C ASP A 138 -24.00 8.73 3.33
N GLY A 139 -22.75 8.48 3.76
CA GLY A 139 -21.62 9.37 3.50
C GLY A 139 -21.54 10.60 4.41
N ILE A 140 -22.31 10.63 5.51
CA ILE A 140 -22.31 11.71 6.54
C ILE A 140 -22.32 13.11 5.92
N ASN A 141 -23.40 13.44 5.23
CA ASN A 141 -23.59 14.76 4.58
C ASN A 141 -22.45 15.15 3.61
N GLY A 142 -21.94 14.20 2.84
CA GLY A 142 -20.89 14.44 1.84
C GLY A 142 -19.46 14.38 2.37
N LYS A 143 -19.25 13.89 3.60
CA LYS A 143 -17.89 13.63 4.14
C LYS A 143 -17.20 12.48 3.40
N ALA A 144 -17.99 11.53 2.92
CA ALA A 144 -17.54 10.44 2.07
C ALA A 144 -18.61 10.12 1.01
N GLN A 145 -18.28 9.22 0.09
CA GLN A 145 -19.23 8.74 -0.92
C GLN A 145 -20.45 8.09 -0.26
N ASN A 146 -21.66 8.50 -0.68
CA ASN A 146 -22.89 7.82 -0.33
C ASN A 146 -22.95 6.45 -1.04
N LEU A 147 -22.91 5.37 -0.25
CA LEU A 147 -22.87 3.99 -0.71
C LEU A 147 -24.27 3.36 -0.80
N SER A 148 -25.27 3.94 -0.13
CA SER A 148 -26.62 3.39 -0.09
C SER A 148 -27.50 3.86 -1.25
N GLU A 149 -27.40 5.12 -1.65
CA GLU A 149 -28.33 5.72 -2.62
C GLU A 149 -27.67 6.08 -3.96
N PHE A 150 -26.38 6.46 -3.95
CA PHE A 150 -25.74 7.04 -5.13
C PHE A 150 -24.77 6.08 -5.81
N TRP A 151 -23.87 5.44 -5.03
CA TRP A 151 -22.90 4.52 -5.61
C TRP A 151 -23.57 3.30 -6.28
N GLY A 152 -23.07 2.88 -7.43
CA GLY A 152 -23.63 1.74 -8.17
C GLY A 152 -24.95 2.09 -8.88
N THR A 153 -25.18 3.36 -9.18
CA THR A 153 -26.33 3.81 -9.97
C THR A 153 -25.89 4.37 -11.32
N GLU A 154 -26.85 4.50 -12.24
CA GLU A 154 -26.64 5.16 -13.52
C GLU A 154 -26.36 6.66 -13.37
N GLU A 155 -26.94 7.30 -12.36
CA GLU A 155 -26.69 8.70 -12.00
C GLU A 155 -25.25 8.93 -11.59
N ALA A 156 -24.64 7.99 -10.85
CA ALA A 156 -23.24 8.09 -10.47
C ALA A 156 -22.31 7.92 -11.68
N ILE A 157 -22.66 7.07 -12.65
CA ILE A 157 -21.94 7.00 -13.92
C ILE A 157 -21.99 8.34 -14.63
N LYS A 158 -23.21 8.93 -14.72
CA LYS A 158 -23.42 10.24 -15.36
C LYS A 158 -22.60 11.35 -14.70
N ASP A 159 -22.57 11.36 -13.37
CA ASP A 159 -21.79 12.33 -12.61
C ASP A 159 -20.28 12.25 -12.93
N VAL A 160 -19.75 11.01 -12.97
CA VAL A 160 -18.33 10.78 -13.32
C VAL A 160 -18.05 11.14 -14.78
N VAL A 161 -18.94 10.82 -15.72
CA VAL A 161 -18.77 11.22 -17.12
C VAL A 161 -18.77 12.74 -17.26
N LYS A 162 -19.69 13.45 -16.60
CA LYS A 162 -19.79 14.91 -16.68
C LYS A 162 -18.60 15.62 -16.04
N ASN A 163 -18.22 15.22 -14.85
CA ASN A 163 -17.28 15.95 -14.01
C ASN A 163 -15.84 15.39 -14.05
N GLY A 164 -15.66 14.21 -14.60
CA GLY A 164 -14.40 13.49 -14.53
C GLY A 164 -14.10 12.98 -13.12
N THR A 165 -12.83 12.66 -12.86
CA THR A 165 -12.34 12.30 -11.53
C THR A 165 -11.21 13.25 -11.14
N LYS A 166 -11.13 13.61 -9.85
CA LYS A 166 -10.00 14.39 -9.30
C LYS A 166 -9.16 13.50 -8.38
N GLY A 167 -7.88 13.84 -8.31
CA GLY A 167 -6.93 13.19 -7.42
C GLY A 167 -6.03 12.17 -8.13
N ASN A 168 -4.93 11.82 -7.45
CA ASN A 168 -4.00 10.81 -7.93
C ASN A 168 -4.57 9.43 -7.61
N SER A 169 -5.37 8.91 -8.52
CA SER A 169 -5.71 7.49 -8.49
C SER A 169 -4.56 6.69 -9.10
N PRO A 170 -4.21 5.51 -8.59
CA PRO A 170 -3.28 4.61 -9.27
C PRO A 170 -3.69 4.31 -10.72
N MET A 171 -4.98 4.42 -11.02
CA MET A 171 -5.57 4.19 -12.34
C MET A 171 -5.73 5.47 -13.19
N GLY A 172 -5.06 6.59 -12.81
CA GLY A 172 -5.14 7.85 -13.55
C GLY A 172 -6.34 8.73 -13.20
N VAL A 173 -6.43 9.87 -13.89
CA VAL A 173 -7.51 10.85 -13.76
C VAL A 173 -8.38 10.79 -15.01
N MET A 174 -9.68 10.60 -14.85
CA MET A 174 -10.63 10.69 -15.96
C MET A 174 -10.95 12.15 -16.24
N SER A 175 -10.78 12.57 -17.49
CA SER A 175 -11.18 13.90 -17.94
C SER A 175 -12.71 14.06 -17.91
N SER A 176 -13.20 15.29 -17.72
CA SER A 176 -14.62 15.58 -17.83
C SER A 176 -15.10 15.46 -19.28
N ALA A 177 -16.39 15.22 -19.47
CA ALA A 177 -16.99 15.21 -20.80
C ALA A 177 -16.68 16.49 -21.58
N ALA A 178 -16.72 17.64 -20.92
CA ALA A 178 -16.39 18.93 -21.54
C ALA A 178 -14.95 19.01 -22.00
N ASP A 179 -13.98 18.49 -21.21
CA ASP A 179 -12.56 18.46 -21.58
C ASP A 179 -12.29 17.53 -22.78
N LEU A 180 -13.12 16.50 -22.95
CA LEU A 180 -13.07 15.60 -24.11
C LEU A 180 -13.81 16.12 -25.33
N GLY A 181 -14.49 17.27 -25.23
CA GLY A 181 -15.31 17.83 -26.31
C GLY A 181 -16.71 17.22 -26.39
N LEU A 182 -17.10 16.38 -25.45
CA LEU A 182 -18.43 15.76 -25.33
C LEU A 182 -19.37 16.73 -24.58
N THR A 183 -20.00 17.65 -25.31
CA THR A 183 -20.81 18.74 -24.71
C THR A 183 -22.33 18.53 -24.82
N SER A 184 -22.76 17.58 -25.66
CA SER A 184 -24.18 17.25 -25.85
C SER A 184 -24.69 16.43 -24.68
N GLU A 185 -25.76 16.92 -24.04
CA GLU A 185 -26.44 16.18 -22.96
C GLU A 185 -27.08 14.89 -23.47
N GLU A 186 -27.51 14.84 -24.74
CA GLU A 186 -28.04 13.65 -25.38
C GLU A 186 -26.95 12.56 -25.51
N ASP A 187 -25.76 12.94 -25.99
CA ASP A 187 -24.61 12.02 -26.11
C ASP A 187 -24.14 11.51 -24.75
N ILE A 188 -24.12 12.39 -23.75
CA ILE A 188 -23.80 12.01 -22.36
C ILE A 188 -24.81 10.99 -21.84
N ASN A 189 -26.10 11.22 -22.03
CA ASN A 189 -27.13 10.27 -21.59
C ASN A 189 -27.03 8.93 -22.34
N ALA A 190 -26.73 8.98 -23.63
CA ALA A 190 -26.59 7.79 -24.45
C ALA A 190 -25.39 6.93 -24.01
N VAL A 191 -24.20 7.53 -23.83
CA VAL A 191 -23.03 6.76 -23.40
C VAL A 191 -23.20 6.22 -21.97
N VAL A 192 -23.85 6.96 -21.08
CA VAL A 192 -24.20 6.48 -19.74
C VAL A 192 -25.14 5.27 -19.81
N ALA A 193 -26.17 5.32 -20.65
CA ALA A 193 -27.10 4.21 -20.87
C ALA A 193 -26.35 2.95 -21.41
N TYR A 194 -25.43 3.15 -22.36
CA TYR A 194 -24.63 2.07 -22.92
C TYR A 194 -23.73 1.44 -21.85
N VAL A 195 -22.99 2.24 -21.08
CA VAL A 195 -22.13 1.73 -20.01
C VAL A 195 -22.95 1.00 -18.96
N ALA A 196 -24.07 1.56 -18.54
CA ALA A 196 -24.94 0.96 -17.52
C ALA A 196 -25.52 -0.38 -17.95
N GLU A 197 -26.01 -0.48 -19.19
CA GLU A 197 -26.71 -1.67 -19.68
C GLU A 197 -25.75 -2.73 -20.23
N ARG A 198 -24.78 -2.31 -21.06
CA ARG A 198 -23.97 -3.25 -21.85
C ARG A 198 -22.65 -3.64 -21.19
N ILE A 199 -21.99 -2.68 -20.59
CA ILE A 199 -20.65 -2.89 -20.03
C ILE A 199 -20.74 -3.26 -18.56
N SER A 200 -21.29 -2.39 -17.71
CA SER A 200 -21.24 -2.53 -16.26
C SER A 200 -22.00 -3.75 -15.72
N ALA A 201 -21.73 -4.10 -14.47
CA ALA A 201 -22.46 -5.15 -13.77
C ALA A 201 -23.91 -4.78 -13.43
N LEU A 202 -24.33 -3.51 -13.65
CA LEU A 202 -25.71 -3.08 -13.45
C LEU A 202 -26.68 -3.77 -14.40
N LYS A 203 -26.28 -4.00 -15.66
CA LYS A 203 -27.03 -4.65 -16.72
C LYS A 203 -28.44 -4.06 -16.95
N LYS A 204 -28.62 -2.80 -16.60
CA LYS A 204 -29.89 -2.08 -16.76
C LYS A 204 -29.64 -0.60 -16.93
N THR A 205 -30.52 0.06 -17.68
CA THR A 205 -30.54 1.52 -17.84
C THR A 205 -31.97 2.04 -17.78
N LYS A 206 -32.16 3.31 -17.45
CA LYS A 206 -33.43 4.02 -17.54
C LYS A 206 -33.79 4.38 -18.99
N ASN A 207 -32.80 4.40 -19.88
CA ASN A 207 -32.92 4.82 -21.28
C ASN A 207 -32.47 3.75 -22.29
N PRO A 208 -33.09 2.56 -22.33
CA PRO A 208 -32.62 1.45 -23.17
C PRO A 208 -32.61 1.79 -24.68
N SER A 209 -33.47 2.69 -25.14
CA SER A 209 -33.49 3.14 -26.53
C SER A 209 -32.25 3.92 -26.97
N GLN A 210 -31.53 4.51 -26.02
CA GLN A 210 -30.31 5.29 -26.29
C GLN A 210 -29.03 4.44 -26.21
N ALA A 211 -29.07 3.23 -25.66
CA ALA A 211 -27.89 2.42 -25.44
C ALA A 211 -27.14 2.07 -26.74
N SER A 212 -27.86 1.80 -27.83
CA SER A 212 -27.22 1.51 -29.13
C SER A 212 -26.51 2.71 -29.76
N TYR A 213 -27.06 3.91 -29.57
CA TYR A 213 -26.38 5.14 -29.97
C TYR A 213 -25.19 5.44 -29.02
N GLY A 214 -25.35 5.16 -27.74
CA GLY A 214 -24.29 5.29 -26.75
C GLY A 214 -23.05 4.46 -27.04
N GLU A 215 -23.16 3.33 -27.75
CA GLU A 215 -22.02 2.55 -28.22
C GLU A 215 -21.12 3.37 -29.15
N LEU A 216 -21.68 4.09 -30.09
CA LEU A 216 -20.93 4.95 -31.00
C LEU A 216 -20.22 6.09 -30.24
N VAL A 217 -20.91 6.71 -29.30
CA VAL A 217 -20.33 7.76 -28.45
C VAL A 217 -19.18 7.18 -27.61
N PHE A 218 -19.35 5.97 -27.07
CA PHE A 218 -18.30 5.30 -26.29
C PHE A 218 -17.06 4.99 -27.15
N GLU A 219 -17.25 4.52 -28.38
CA GLU A 219 -16.16 4.26 -29.32
C GLU A 219 -15.38 5.55 -29.67
N ASP A 220 -16.04 6.69 -29.81
CA ASP A 220 -15.41 7.94 -30.16
C ASP A 220 -14.62 8.59 -29.00
N TYR A 221 -15.13 8.50 -27.76
CA TYR A 221 -14.61 9.28 -26.63
C TYR A 221 -13.99 8.46 -25.50
N CYS A 222 -14.34 7.17 -25.35
CA CYS A 222 -14.03 6.43 -24.12
C CYS A 222 -13.05 5.27 -24.33
N VAL A 223 -13.04 4.66 -25.52
CA VAL A 223 -12.27 3.44 -25.84
C VAL A 223 -10.77 3.62 -25.65
N ALA A 224 -10.25 4.83 -25.86
CA ALA A 224 -8.81 5.10 -25.69
C ALA A 224 -8.27 4.71 -24.30
N CYS A 225 -9.09 4.88 -23.26
CA CYS A 225 -8.73 4.54 -21.88
C CYS A 225 -9.44 3.27 -21.38
N HIS A 226 -10.70 3.09 -21.75
CA HIS A 226 -11.53 2.02 -21.19
C HIS A 226 -11.54 0.75 -22.03
N GLN A 227 -10.95 0.77 -23.22
CA GLN A 227 -11.00 -0.30 -24.22
C GLN A 227 -12.45 -0.60 -24.64
N LYS A 228 -12.61 -1.29 -25.77
CA LYS A 228 -13.94 -1.60 -26.31
C LYS A 228 -14.75 -2.54 -25.41
N ASP A 229 -14.08 -3.40 -24.65
CA ASP A 229 -14.67 -4.34 -23.70
C ASP A 229 -14.94 -3.74 -22.31
N GLY A 230 -14.50 -2.52 -22.05
CA GLY A 230 -14.65 -1.83 -20.77
C GLY A 230 -13.70 -2.28 -19.67
N THR A 231 -12.77 -3.21 -19.94
CA THR A 231 -11.83 -3.76 -18.95
C THR A 231 -10.65 -2.83 -18.66
N SER A 232 -10.43 -1.83 -19.51
CA SER A 232 -9.33 -0.87 -19.43
C SER A 232 -7.94 -1.51 -19.57
N ARG A 233 -7.84 -2.72 -20.10
CA ARG A 233 -6.59 -3.49 -20.25
C ARG A 233 -6.22 -3.68 -21.71
N ILE A 234 -4.98 -3.36 -22.07
CA ILE A 234 -4.42 -3.68 -23.39
C ILE A 234 -3.70 -5.01 -23.27
N ASP A 235 -4.10 -5.99 -24.08
CA ASP A 235 -3.49 -7.33 -24.15
C ASP A 235 -3.28 -8.01 -22.78
N GLY A 236 -4.23 -7.81 -21.85
CA GLY A 236 -4.17 -8.38 -20.49
C GLY A 236 -3.16 -7.73 -19.55
N GLY A 237 -2.56 -6.59 -19.95
CA GLY A 237 -1.63 -5.81 -19.13
C GLY A 237 -2.29 -5.09 -17.94
N GLU A 238 -1.53 -4.20 -17.33
CA GLU A 238 -2.04 -3.37 -16.23
C GLU A 238 -3.18 -2.45 -16.72
N PRO A 239 -4.21 -2.22 -15.89
CA PRO A 239 -5.34 -1.40 -16.30
C PRO A 239 -4.94 0.07 -16.42
N MET A 240 -5.33 0.71 -17.51
CA MET A 240 -5.11 2.14 -17.75
C MET A 240 -6.14 3.02 -17.04
N ALA A 241 -7.31 2.48 -16.74
CA ALA A 241 -8.43 3.14 -16.09
C ALA A 241 -9.21 2.13 -15.22
N GLY A 242 -10.27 2.59 -14.55
CA GLY A 242 -11.14 1.70 -13.79
C GLY A 242 -11.84 0.68 -14.69
N ASP A 243 -11.90 -0.57 -14.25
CA ASP A 243 -12.61 -1.66 -14.93
C ASP A 243 -14.13 -1.43 -14.83
N LEU A 244 -14.72 -0.97 -15.93
CA LEU A 244 -16.14 -0.64 -15.99
C LEU A 244 -17.02 -1.90 -15.90
N THR A 245 -16.51 -3.08 -16.27
CA THR A 245 -17.29 -4.32 -16.26
C THR A 245 -17.69 -4.74 -14.85
N LYS A 246 -16.90 -4.33 -13.85
CA LYS A 246 -17.15 -4.60 -12.43
C LYS A 246 -18.05 -3.57 -11.76
N TYR A 247 -18.24 -2.38 -12.38
CA TYR A 247 -18.99 -1.30 -11.75
C TYR A 247 -20.41 -1.74 -11.38
N GLY A 248 -20.80 -1.48 -10.14
CA GLY A 248 -22.09 -1.94 -9.61
C GLY A 248 -22.06 -3.36 -9.01
N SER A 249 -20.90 -3.96 -8.81
CA SER A 249 -20.73 -5.25 -8.15
C SER A 249 -19.80 -5.19 -6.95
N ALA A 250 -19.82 -6.24 -6.13
CA ALA A 250 -18.87 -6.41 -5.02
C ALA A 250 -17.41 -6.41 -5.51
N ALA A 251 -17.14 -6.96 -6.69
CA ALA A 251 -15.79 -6.99 -7.27
C ALA A 251 -15.18 -5.61 -7.48
N PHE A 252 -15.99 -4.61 -7.84
CA PHE A 252 -15.53 -3.22 -7.93
C PHE A 252 -15.13 -2.66 -6.56
N THR A 253 -15.91 -2.95 -5.52
CA THR A 253 -15.60 -2.53 -4.15
C THR A 253 -14.30 -3.17 -3.67
N ILE A 254 -14.05 -4.45 -3.98
CA ILE A 254 -12.79 -5.15 -3.67
C ILE A 254 -11.60 -4.42 -4.32
N ASP A 255 -11.72 -4.03 -5.60
CA ASP A 255 -10.66 -3.29 -6.28
C ASP A 255 -10.36 -1.96 -5.57
N ILE A 256 -11.39 -1.22 -5.14
CA ILE A 256 -11.24 0.01 -4.36
C ILE A 256 -10.59 -0.24 -2.99
N LEU A 257 -10.96 -1.31 -2.29
CA LEU A 257 -10.33 -1.67 -1.01
C LEU A 257 -8.84 -2.00 -1.18
N ASN A 258 -8.46 -2.62 -2.28
CA ASN A 258 -7.08 -3.00 -2.57
C ASN A 258 -6.21 -1.80 -3.00
N THR A 259 -6.76 -0.85 -3.72
CA THR A 259 -6.00 0.26 -4.31
C THR A 259 -6.15 1.59 -3.57
N GLY A 260 -7.22 1.74 -2.79
CA GLY A 260 -7.69 3.04 -2.32
C GLY A 260 -8.28 3.86 -3.46
N LYS A 261 -8.83 5.02 -3.13
CA LYS A 261 -9.38 5.95 -4.11
C LYS A 261 -9.25 7.39 -3.65
N ASN A 262 -8.70 8.24 -4.52
CA ASN A 262 -8.72 9.68 -4.34
C ASN A 262 -9.79 10.28 -5.26
N GLY A 263 -10.64 11.11 -4.72
CA GLY A 263 -11.74 11.70 -5.45
C GLY A 263 -12.04 13.15 -5.05
N PHE A 264 -13.17 13.69 -5.54
CA PHE A 264 -13.59 15.05 -5.22
C PHE A 264 -13.89 15.25 -3.74
N ILE A 265 -14.44 14.23 -3.07
CA ILE A 265 -14.89 14.30 -1.67
C ILE A 265 -13.68 14.17 -0.73
N GLY A 266 -12.70 13.34 -1.09
CA GLY A 266 -11.54 13.06 -0.25
C GLY A 266 -10.75 11.85 -0.71
N SER A 267 -9.92 11.33 0.20
CA SER A 267 -9.08 10.16 -0.03
C SER A 267 -9.55 8.99 0.81
N MET A 268 -9.84 7.87 0.17
CA MET A 268 -10.09 6.58 0.81
C MET A 268 -8.77 5.78 0.82
N PRO A 269 -8.28 5.35 1.98
CA PRO A 269 -7.06 4.56 2.05
C PRO A 269 -7.26 3.17 1.47
N LYS A 270 -6.18 2.54 1.05
CA LYS A 270 -6.15 1.10 0.76
C LYS A 270 -6.19 0.30 2.06
N PHE A 271 -6.77 -0.88 2.00
CA PHE A 271 -6.78 -1.86 3.08
C PHE A 271 -5.89 -3.03 2.70
N ASP A 272 -4.72 -3.13 3.30
CA ASP A 272 -3.83 -4.27 3.11
C ASP A 272 -4.30 -5.51 3.91
N GLU A 273 -3.64 -6.65 3.71
CA GLU A 273 -4.02 -7.91 4.34
C GLU A 273 -3.91 -7.91 5.87
N ASN A 274 -3.13 -6.98 6.46
CA ASN A 274 -3.01 -6.83 7.91
C ASN A 274 -4.23 -6.13 8.52
N ILE A 275 -4.96 -5.35 7.70
CA ILE A 275 -6.17 -4.64 8.12
C ILE A 275 -7.41 -5.47 7.80
N LEU A 276 -7.53 -5.91 6.54
CA LEU A 276 -8.62 -6.75 6.05
C LEU A 276 -8.05 -7.83 5.13
N ASN A 277 -8.23 -9.10 5.48
CA ASN A 277 -7.90 -10.19 4.57
C ASN A 277 -8.94 -10.33 3.44
N ASP A 278 -8.67 -11.17 2.45
CA ASP A 278 -9.50 -11.30 1.25
C ASP A 278 -10.96 -11.68 1.56
N ILE A 279 -11.19 -12.61 2.51
CA ILE A 279 -12.54 -13.00 2.92
C ILE A 279 -13.28 -11.82 3.56
N GLN A 280 -12.60 -11.03 4.36
CA GLN A 280 -13.17 -9.84 4.99
C GLN A 280 -13.46 -8.75 3.98
N LYS A 281 -12.58 -8.54 2.98
CA LYS A 281 -12.83 -7.62 1.87
C LYS A 281 -14.03 -8.06 1.04
N GLU A 282 -14.14 -9.35 0.73
CA GLU A 282 -15.29 -9.91 0.05
C GLU A 282 -16.58 -9.67 0.85
N ALA A 283 -16.58 -9.98 2.14
CA ALA A 283 -17.72 -9.78 3.01
C ALA A 283 -18.18 -8.31 3.09
N VAL A 284 -17.24 -7.37 3.30
CA VAL A 284 -17.55 -5.93 3.29
C VAL A 284 -18.12 -5.50 1.93
N SER A 285 -17.56 -6.01 0.84
CA SER A 285 -17.98 -5.65 -0.51
C SER A 285 -19.39 -6.16 -0.82
N GLU A 286 -19.74 -7.35 -0.35
CA GLU A 286 -21.10 -7.90 -0.46
C GLU A 286 -22.10 -7.10 0.39
N TYR A 287 -21.70 -6.69 1.60
CA TYR A 287 -22.53 -5.82 2.44
C TYR A 287 -22.77 -4.46 1.76
N VAL A 288 -21.72 -3.79 1.26
CA VAL A 288 -21.85 -2.52 0.53
C VAL A 288 -22.76 -2.69 -0.69
N ASN A 289 -22.63 -3.81 -1.40
CA ASN A 289 -23.50 -4.10 -2.54
C ASN A 289 -24.97 -4.30 -2.11
N SER A 290 -25.22 -4.85 -0.92
CA SER A 290 -26.57 -5.04 -0.37
C SER A 290 -27.23 -3.77 0.15
N LEU A 291 -26.47 -2.69 0.42
CA LEU A 291 -27.03 -1.39 0.82
C LEU A 291 -27.88 -0.75 -0.28
N ARG A 292 -27.66 -1.13 -1.52
CA ARG A 292 -28.45 -0.64 -2.66
C ARG A 292 -29.77 -1.38 -2.73
N GLY A 293 -30.84 -0.67 -2.58
CA GLY A 293 -32.20 -1.21 -2.71
C GLY A 293 -32.86 -1.61 -1.38
N GLN A 294 -32.30 -1.14 -0.27
CA GLN A 294 -33.01 -1.12 1.02
C GLN A 294 -33.93 0.08 1.14
#